data_15adb349a58e889de9905195e14851c8
#
_entry.id   15adb349a58e889de9905195e14851c8
#
_cell.length_a   1.000
_cell.length_b   1.000
_cell.length_c   1.000
_cell.angle_alpha   90.00
_cell.angle_beta   90.00
_cell.angle_gamma   90.00
#
_symmetry.space_group_name_H-M   'P 1'
#
loop_
_entity.id
_entity.type
_entity.pdbx_description
1 polymer ?
#
loop_
_entity_poly.entity_id
_entity_poly.type
_entity_poly.pdbx_seq_one_letter_code
_entity_poly.pdbx_strand_id
1 'polypeptide(L)'
;MKDCQRICILFYIGLLFSGDSAFPLENGQRQMGIFQPRIYGMKNNVEISTHPLLFIAKPNVKIKKYHGEIKGLALASRYSFDYPTLFLKLLQRDGIGGILADDPDIGKIPQLFVFQGEWLNTKRFSNYNITGKVGMSICPGCEIDKRHLIDLPLAYPRMAIYHYGIAANSGVDMDYHSDKISIKTDLDLIFLPEEDIFLEHKLLYKYQLSTKYILSVGYKLAYGKYPYGKQLDIFPLMDLNWRWKK
;
A
#
# COMPACT_ATOMS: atom_id res chain seq x y z
N MET A 1 -18.61 -16.37 -9.46
CA MET A 1 -17.23 -15.94 -9.74
C MET A 1 -17.06 -14.43 -9.91
N LYS A 2 -17.85 -13.74 -10.73
CA LYS A 2 -17.66 -12.27 -10.97
C LYS A 2 -17.82 -11.37 -9.74
N ASP A 3 -18.69 -11.72 -8.81
CA ASP A 3 -18.95 -10.85 -7.64
C ASP A 3 -17.88 -10.97 -6.54
N CYS A 4 -17.23 -12.12 -6.45
CA CYS A 4 -16.14 -12.34 -5.51
C CYS A 4 -14.83 -11.68 -5.97
N GLN A 5 -14.57 -11.69 -7.28
CA GLN A 5 -13.48 -10.89 -7.85
C GLN A 5 -13.68 -9.40 -7.58
N ARG A 6 -14.92 -8.89 -7.66
CA ARG A 6 -15.25 -7.50 -7.33
C ARG A 6 -14.99 -7.15 -5.86
N ILE A 7 -15.32 -8.06 -4.94
CA ILE A 7 -15.06 -7.85 -3.49
C ILE A 7 -13.57 -7.85 -3.21
N CYS A 8 -12.79 -8.73 -3.81
CA CYS A 8 -11.33 -8.72 -3.68
C CYS A 8 -10.69 -7.48 -4.28
N ILE A 9 -11.16 -7.02 -5.42
CA ILE A 9 -10.72 -5.78 -6.04
C ILE A 9 -10.98 -4.59 -5.09
N LEU A 10 -12.15 -4.53 -4.44
CA LEU A 10 -12.46 -3.49 -3.46
C LEU A 10 -11.53 -3.53 -2.23
N PHE A 11 -11.17 -4.71 -1.73
CA PHE A 11 -10.22 -4.85 -0.62
C PHE A 11 -8.81 -4.39 -0.98
N TYR A 12 -8.35 -4.62 -2.21
CA TYR A 12 -7.04 -4.17 -2.66
C TYR A 12 -6.98 -2.70 -3.07
N ILE A 13 -8.08 -2.10 -3.50
CA ILE A 13 -8.18 -0.67 -3.81
C ILE A 13 -7.75 0.18 -2.59
N GLY A 14 -8.05 -0.26 -1.37
CA GLY A 14 -7.64 0.43 -0.15
C GLY A 14 -6.13 0.58 0.05
N LEU A 15 -5.31 -0.29 -0.53
CA LEU A 15 -3.85 -0.21 -0.45
C LEU A 15 -3.23 0.79 -1.45
N LEU A 16 -4.02 1.33 -2.36
CA LEU A 16 -3.54 2.07 -3.53
C LEU A 16 -3.38 3.58 -3.30
N PHE A 17 -3.91 4.11 -2.20
CA PHE A 17 -4.09 5.57 -2.03
C PHE A 17 -3.07 6.24 -1.10
N SER A 18 -2.07 5.55 -0.56
CA SER A 18 -1.09 6.21 0.28
C SER A 18 -0.18 7.10 -0.55
N GLY A 19 -0.13 8.37 -0.26
CA GLY A 19 0.90 9.27 -0.74
C GLY A 19 2.03 9.28 0.28
N ASP A 20 3.24 9.14 -0.18
CA ASP A 20 4.41 8.97 0.67
C ASP A 20 5.22 10.27 0.72
N SER A 21 5.41 10.81 1.91
CA SER A 21 6.37 11.88 2.17
C SER A 21 7.01 11.66 3.53
N ALA A 22 8.19 12.22 3.74
CA ALA A 22 8.86 12.16 5.03
C ALA A 22 8.09 12.94 6.13
N PHE A 23 7.21 13.87 5.74
CA PHE A 23 6.47 14.69 6.70
C PHE A 23 5.27 13.93 7.28
N PRO A 24 5.18 13.76 8.61
CA PRO A 24 4.01 13.19 9.26
C PRO A 24 2.88 14.22 9.34
N LEU A 25 1.67 13.75 9.60
CA LEU A 25 0.57 14.62 10.01
C LEU A 25 0.90 15.35 11.31
N GLU A 26 0.38 16.57 11.46
CA GLU A 26 0.51 17.33 12.69
C GLU A 26 -0.10 16.57 13.89
N ASN A 27 0.45 16.85 15.09
CA ASN A 27 -0.06 16.27 16.33
C ASN A 27 -1.57 16.54 16.51
N GLY A 28 -2.34 15.47 16.75
CA GLY A 28 -3.78 15.49 16.90
C GLY A 28 -4.56 15.54 15.59
N GLN A 29 -3.91 15.73 14.44
CA GLN A 29 -4.54 15.69 13.15
C GLN A 29 -4.85 14.25 12.75
N ARG A 30 -6.02 14.05 12.14
CA ARG A 30 -6.50 12.76 11.65
C ARG A 30 -6.96 12.88 10.21
N GLN A 31 -6.69 11.85 9.44
CA GLN A 31 -7.14 11.74 8.06
C GLN A 31 -7.63 10.32 7.80
N MET A 32 -8.65 10.18 6.98
CA MET A 32 -9.18 8.89 6.54
C MET A 32 -9.87 9.08 5.19
N GLY A 33 -9.84 8.07 4.33
CA GLY A 33 -10.67 7.97 3.14
C GLY A 33 -11.58 6.75 3.20
N ILE A 34 -12.44 6.59 2.21
CA ILE A 34 -13.26 5.36 2.08
C ILE A 34 -12.31 4.17 1.85
N PHE A 35 -11.35 4.34 0.94
CA PHE A 35 -10.36 3.33 0.59
C PHE A 35 -8.94 3.64 1.08
N GLN A 36 -8.75 4.77 1.78
CA GLN A 36 -7.46 5.12 2.37
C GLN A 36 -7.38 4.69 3.83
N PRO A 37 -6.16 4.39 4.33
CA PRO A 37 -5.97 4.11 5.72
C PRO A 37 -6.37 5.30 6.60
N ARG A 38 -6.78 5.00 7.82
CA ARG A 38 -6.89 5.99 8.87
C ARG A 38 -5.50 6.33 9.36
N ILE A 39 -5.15 7.61 9.30
CA ILE A 39 -3.87 8.16 9.68
C ILE A 39 -4.05 9.07 10.88
N TYR A 40 -3.15 8.98 11.85
CA TYR A 40 -3.15 9.78 13.07
C TYR A 40 -1.76 10.34 13.34
N GLY A 41 -1.66 11.69 13.37
CA GLY A 41 -0.44 12.40 13.78
C GLY A 41 -0.32 12.41 15.30
N MET A 42 0.81 11.94 15.81
CA MET A 42 1.16 11.88 17.24
C MET A 42 2.22 12.91 17.60
N LYS A 43 2.47 13.06 18.90
CA LYS A 43 3.62 13.81 19.43
C LYS A 43 4.94 13.21 18.92
N ASN A 44 6.03 14.00 19.03
CA ASN A 44 7.39 13.58 18.66
C ASN A 44 7.56 13.20 17.19
N ASN A 45 6.79 13.84 16.28
CA ASN A 45 6.90 13.65 14.84
C ASN A 45 6.66 12.19 14.41
N VAL A 46 5.73 11.52 15.06
CA VAL A 46 5.31 10.16 14.76
C VAL A 46 3.91 10.19 14.12
N GLU A 47 3.70 9.34 13.14
CA GLU A 47 2.41 9.10 12.51
C GLU A 47 2.11 7.60 12.56
N ILE A 48 0.89 7.25 12.95
CA ILE A 48 0.41 5.87 12.93
C ILE A 48 -0.73 5.77 11.92
N SER A 49 -0.72 4.71 11.14
CA SER A 49 -1.81 4.42 10.20
C SER A 49 -2.22 2.95 10.24
N THR A 50 -3.49 2.71 10.00
CA THR A 50 -4.09 1.39 9.82
C THR A 50 -5.25 1.48 8.85
N HIS A 51 -5.53 0.41 8.13
CA HIS A 51 -6.66 0.36 7.20
C HIS A 51 -7.88 -0.28 7.88
N PRO A 52 -8.89 0.49 8.33
CA PRO A 52 -9.97 -0.03 9.16
C PRO A 52 -10.75 -1.18 8.52
N LEU A 53 -11.06 -1.09 7.22
CA LEU A 53 -11.79 -2.11 6.50
C LEU A 53 -10.99 -3.42 6.35
N LEU A 54 -9.68 -3.30 6.14
CA LEU A 54 -8.79 -4.46 6.02
C LEU A 54 -8.42 -5.04 7.38
N PHE A 55 -8.46 -4.26 8.45
CA PHE A 55 -7.96 -4.67 9.76
C PHE A 55 -8.63 -5.94 10.31
N ILE A 56 -9.90 -6.15 10.00
CA ILE A 56 -10.65 -7.33 10.45
C ILE A 56 -10.13 -8.61 9.79
N ALA A 57 -9.84 -8.54 8.49
CA ALA A 57 -9.37 -9.69 7.70
C ALA A 57 -7.84 -9.78 7.64
N LYS A 58 -7.17 -8.66 7.55
CA LYS A 58 -5.71 -8.50 7.50
C LYS A 58 -5.28 -7.42 8.50
N PRO A 59 -5.11 -7.75 9.79
CA PRO A 59 -4.56 -6.82 10.76
C PRO A 59 -3.28 -6.15 10.24
N ASN A 60 -3.26 -4.83 10.25
CA ASN A 60 -2.16 -4.05 9.69
C ASN A 60 -1.93 -2.78 10.50
N VAL A 61 -0.68 -2.41 10.66
CA VAL A 61 -0.28 -1.15 11.28
C VAL A 61 0.98 -0.62 10.60
N LYS A 62 1.04 0.69 10.39
CA LYS A 62 2.22 1.39 9.90
C LYS A 62 2.57 2.50 10.87
N ILE A 63 3.85 2.66 11.13
CA ILE A 63 4.42 3.72 11.97
C ILE A 63 5.44 4.45 11.14
N LYS A 64 5.27 5.77 10.97
CA LYS A 64 6.24 6.64 10.31
C LYS A 64 6.81 7.59 11.34
N LYS A 65 8.14 7.72 11.39
CA LYS A 65 8.87 8.61 12.27
C LYS A 65 9.75 9.55 11.45
N TYR A 66 9.53 10.83 11.63
CA TYR A 66 10.37 11.88 11.06
C TYR A 66 11.61 12.10 11.94
N HIS A 67 12.78 12.20 11.31
CA HIS A 67 14.07 12.32 12.00
C HIS A 67 14.69 13.72 11.92
N GLY A 68 14.07 14.64 11.18
CA GLY A 68 14.59 15.98 10.95
C GLY A 68 15.04 16.20 9.51
N GLU A 69 15.73 17.32 9.29
CA GLU A 69 16.24 17.70 7.98
C GLU A 69 17.78 17.75 7.99
N ILE A 70 18.39 17.19 6.96
CA ILE A 70 19.82 17.27 6.71
C ILE A 70 20.03 17.88 5.33
N LYS A 71 20.70 19.03 5.25
CA LYS A 71 20.96 19.75 3.99
C LYS A 71 19.70 19.99 3.13
N GLY A 72 18.57 20.33 3.78
CA GLY A 72 17.30 20.57 3.11
C GLY A 72 16.58 19.32 2.59
N LEU A 73 17.00 18.13 3.04
CA LEU A 73 16.32 16.86 2.83
C LEU A 73 15.67 16.42 4.14
N ALA A 74 14.37 16.30 4.15
CA ALA A 74 13.60 15.76 5.26
C ALA A 74 13.72 14.21 5.26
N LEU A 75 14.06 13.64 6.41
CA LEU A 75 14.31 12.22 6.57
C LEU A 75 13.24 11.58 7.44
N ALA A 76 12.72 10.44 7.04
CA ALA A 76 11.84 9.63 7.87
C ALA A 76 12.08 8.13 7.65
N SER A 77 11.76 7.35 8.68
CA SER A 77 11.62 5.89 8.57
C SER A 77 10.15 5.51 8.69
N ARG A 78 9.77 4.46 7.98
CA ARG A 78 8.44 3.87 8.04
C ARG A 78 8.57 2.37 8.28
N TYR A 79 7.83 1.88 9.26
CA TYR A 79 7.77 0.47 9.59
C TYR A 79 6.32 0.01 9.46
N SER A 80 6.10 -1.15 8.90
CA SER A 80 4.79 -1.77 8.86
C SER A 80 4.82 -3.21 9.32
N PHE A 81 3.69 -3.62 9.87
CA PHE A 81 3.39 -4.98 10.25
C PHE A 81 2.05 -5.37 9.64
N ASP A 82 1.99 -6.53 9.01
CA ASP A 82 0.79 -7.12 8.43
C ASP A 82 0.66 -8.58 8.86
N TYR A 83 -0.59 -9.00 9.16
CA TYR A 83 -0.93 -10.39 9.46
C TYR A 83 -1.96 -10.90 8.44
N PRO A 84 -1.52 -11.44 7.28
CA PRO A 84 -2.39 -11.79 6.17
C PRO A 84 -3.10 -13.16 6.33
N THR A 85 -2.72 -14.00 7.29
CA THR A 85 -3.22 -15.37 7.42
C THR A 85 -4.73 -15.46 7.46
N LEU A 86 -5.40 -14.58 8.22
CA LEU A 86 -6.88 -14.61 8.33
C LEU A 86 -7.52 -14.30 6.97
N PHE A 87 -6.98 -13.33 6.25
CA PHE A 87 -7.48 -12.96 4.92
C PHE A 87 -7.33 -14.12 3.93
N LEU A 88 -6.16 -14.74 3.88
CA LEU A 88 -5.90 -15.87 2.98
C LEU A 88 -6.80 -17.07 3.30
N LYS A 89 -6.99 -17.38 4.58
CA LYS A 89 -7.92 -18.46 5.01
C LYS A 89 -9.39 -18.16 4.68
N LEU A 90 -9.79 -16.90 4.68
CA LEU A 90 -11.12 -16.50 4.22
C LEU A 90 -11.31 -16.70 2.73
N LEU A 91 -10.22 -16.59 1.94
CA LEU A 91 -10.21 -16.82 0.49
C LEU A 91 -10.02 -18.29 0.13
N GLN A 92 -9.37 -19.09 0.97
CA GLN A 92 -9.15 -20.52 0.82
C GLN A 92 -10.38 -21.27 1.39
N ARG A 93 -11.41 -21.42 0.58
CA ARG A 93 -12.59 -22.22 0.94
C ARG A 93 -13.36 -22.63 -0.30
N ASP A 94 -14.06 -23.73 -0.21
CA ASP A 94 -14.97 -24.19 -1.23
C ASP A 94 -16.22 -23.31 -1.34
N GLY A 95 -16.78 -23.22 -2.54
CA GLY A 95 -18.04 -22.57 -2.81
C GLY A 95 -17.98 -21.08 -3.12
N ILE A 96 -19.09 -20.38 -2.88
CA ILE A 96 -19.24 -18.96 -3.22
C ILE A 96 -18.31 -18.14 -2.32
N GLY A 97 -17.36 -17.46 -2.94
CA GLY A 97 -16.41 -16.56 -2.26
C GLY A 97 -15.01 -17.15 -2.05
N GLY A 98 -14.78 -18.41 -2.33
CA GLY A 98 -13.45 -19.00 -2.44
C GLY A 98 -12.76 -18.55 -3.73
N ILE A 99 -11.55 -18.00 -3.59
CA ILE A 99 -10.69 -17.58 -4.71
C ILE A 99 -9.45 -18.46 -4.78
N LEU A 100 -8.99 -18.91 -3.61
CA LEU A 100 -7.88 -19.83 -3.49
C LEU A 100 -8.46 -21.25 -3.34
N ALA A 101 -7.87 -22.19 -4.08
CA ALA A 101 -8.28 -23.58 -3.98
C ALA A 101 -8.02 -24.13 -2.58
N ASP A 102 -9.00 -24.84 -2.01
CA ASP A 102 -8.83 -25.65 -0.81
C ASP A 102 -8.43 -27.07 -1.24
N ASP A 103 -7.22 -27.18 -1.81
CA ASP A 103 -6.68 -28.43 -2.31
C ASP A 103 -5.78 -29.07 -1.23
N PRO A 104 -6.03 -30.30 -0.83
CA PRO A 104 -5.21 -31.02 0.15
C PRO A 104 -3.73 -31.10 -0.25
N ASP A 105 -3.42 -31.14 -1.55
CA ASP A 105 -2.07 -31.25 -2.08
C ASP A 105 -1.27 -29.93 -1.95
N ILE A 106 -1.96 -28.81 -1.79
CA ILE A 106 -1.32 -27.49 -1.61
C ILE A 106 -1.04 -27.20 -0.15
N GLY A 107 -1.70 -27.89 0.75
CA GLY A 107 -1.58 -27.72 2.20
C GLY A 107 -2.36 -26.52 2.76
N LYS A 108 -2.27 -26.35 4.06
CA LYS A 108 -2.95 -25.27 4.78
C LYS A 108 -2.09 -24.01 4.86
N ILE A 109 -2.72 -22.85 4.75
CA ILE A 109 -2.03 -21.57 4.93
C ILE A 109 -1.51 -21.46 6.38
N PRO A 110 -0.18 -21.30 6.55
CA PRO A 110 0.44 -21.18 7.87
C PRO A 110 0.17 -19.81 8.50
N GLN A 111 0.74 -19.59 9.69
CA GLN A 111 0.79 -18.25 10.28
C GLN A 111 1.84 -17.40 9.58
N LEU A 112 1.42 -16.29 8.99
CA LEU A 112 2.27 -15.39 8.22
C LEU A 112 2.38 -14.05 8.93
N PHE A 113 3.60 -13.57 9.14
CA PHE A 113 3.90 -12.28 9.74
C PHE A 113 4.82 -11.51 8.79
N VAL A 114 4.33 -10.40 8.26
CA VAL A 114 5.09 -9.57 7.32
C VAL A 114 5.54 -8.31 8.02
N PHE A 115 6.84 -8.04 7.97
CA PHE A 115 7.46 -6.83 8.45
C PHE A 115 8.06 -6.08 7.27
N GLN A 116 7.86 -4.77 7.21
CA GLN A 116 8.47 -3.92 6.20
C GLN A 116 9.13 -2.73 6.88
N GLY A 117 10.34 -2.40 6.43
CA GLY A 117 11.06 -1.19 6.79
C GLY A 117 11.34 -0.36 5.54
N GLU A 118 11.11 0.94 5.60
CA GLU A 118 11.37 1.85 4.50
C GLU A 118 12.02 3.14 5.01
N TRP A 119 12.89 3.69 4.18
CA TRP A 119 13.52 4.97 4.36
C TRP A 119 12.98 5.96 3.34
N LEU A 120 12.56 7.13 3.81
CA LEU A 120 11.95 8.20 3.03
C LEU A 120 12.83 9.44 3.09
N ASN A 121 13.14 10.02 1.91
CA ASN A 121 13.87 11.26 1.77
C ASN A 121 13.03 12.24 0.96
N THR A 122 12.59 13.33 1.55
CA THR A 122 11.74 14.33 0.88
C THR A 122 12.47 15.65 0.75
N LYS A 123 12.56 16.15 -0.48
CA LYS A 123 12.97 17.52 -0.78
C LYS A 123 11.74 18.37 -1.05
N ARG A 124 11.63 19.47 -0.30
CA ARG A 124 10.55 20.44 -0.46
C ARG A 124 10.99 21.58 -1.36
N PHE A 125 10.13 21.93 -2.30
CA PHE A 125 10.20 23.13 -3.13
C PHE A 125 8.95 23.98 -2.83
N SER A 126 8.84 25.17 -3.43
CA SER A 126 7.73 26.08 -3.13
C SER A 126 6.35 25.43 -3.31
N ASN A 127 6.11 24.78 -4.44
CA ASN A 127 4.79 24.24 -4.80
C ASN A 127 4.77 22.71 -4.94
N TYR A 128 5.89 22.05 -4.78
CA TYR A 128 5.95 20.58 -4.90
C TYR A 128 6.99 19.97 -3.97
N ASN A 129 6.78 18.71 -3.66
CA ASN A 129 7.70 17.88 -2.92
C ASN A 129 8.11 16.69 -3.78
N ILE A 130 9.36 16.29 -3.70
CA ILE A 130 9.85 15.04 -4.29
C ILE A 130 10.32 14.15 -3.16
N THR A 131 9.86 12.91 -3.14
CA THR A 131 10.23 11.91 -2.13
C THR A 131 10.84 10.70 -2.80
N GLY A 132 12.10 10.41 -2.50
CA GLY A 132 12.72 9.12 -2.79
C GLY A 132 12.42 8.14 -1.65
N LYS A 133 12.18 6.89 -1.97
CA LYS A 133 11.93 5.83 -1.00
C LYS A 133 12.68 4.55 -1.36
N VAL A 134 13.16 3.85 -0.35
CA VAL A 134 13.79 2.55 -0.47
C VAL A 134 13.42 1.72 0.75
N GLY A 135 13.15 0.45 0.55
CA GLY A 135 12.73 -0.41 1.63
C GLY A 135 12.90 -1.89 1.35
N MET A 136 12.62 -2.65 2.38
CA MET A 136 12.67 -4.11 2.34
C MET A 136 11.51 -4.66 3.18
N SER A 137 10.97 -5.75 2.71
CA SER A 137 9.96 -6.53 3.40
C SER A 137 10.48 -7.92 3.67
N ILE A 138 10.15 -8.46 4.83
CA ILE A 138 10.49 -9.83 5.23
C ILE A 138 9.27 -10.55 5.78
N CYS A 139 9.20 -11.84 5.49
CA CYS A 139 8.17 -12.74 6.02
C CYS A 139 8.86 -14.01 6.57
N PRO A 140 9.30 -13.98 7.84
CA PRO A 140 10.04 -15.11 8.42
C PRO A 140 9.21 -16.39 8.41
N GLY A 141 9.79 -17.49 7.89
CA GLY A 141 9.11 -18.78 7.79
C GLY A 141 7.94 -18.81 6.77
N CYS A 142 7.87 -17.84 5.90
CA CYS A 142 6.92 -17.81 4.81
C CYS A 142 7.47 -18.60 3.61
N GLU A 143 6.83 -19.72 3.31
CA GLU A 143 7.13 -20.61 2.18
C GLU A 143 5.82 -21.22 1.68
N ILE A 144 4.81 -20.36 1.42
CA ILE A 144 3.54 -20.87 0.90
C ILE A 144 3.69 -21.24 -0.58
N ASP A 145 2.91 -22.21 -1.03
CA ASP A 145 2.87 -22.57 -2.45
C ASP A 145 2.38 -21.38 -3.30
N LYS A 146 3.00 -21.16 -4.46
CA LYS A 146 2.62 -20.08 -5.40
C LYS A 146 1.14 -20.14 -5.79
N ARG A 147 0.53 -21.33 -5.76
CA ARG A 147 -0.91 -21.53 -6.03
C ARG A 147 -1.84 -20.88 -4.98
N HIS A 148 -1.33 -20.53 -3.80
CA HIS A 148 -2.04 -19.72 -2.81
C HIS A 148 -1.94 -18.22 -3.05
N LEU A 149 -1.22 -17.79 -4.09
CA LEU A 149 -1.12 -16.37 -4.43
C LEU A 149 -2.21 -16.00 -5.42
N ILE A 150 -2.82 -14.84 -5.20
CA ILE A 150 -3.84 -14.32 -6.12
C ILE A 150 -3.12 -13.67 -7.30
N ASP A 151 -3.31 -14.22 -8.48
CA ASP A 151 -2.75 -13.68 -9.73
C ASP A 151 -3.59 -12.49 -10.24
N LEU A 152 -3.58 -11.42 -9.44
CA LEU A 152 -4.16 -10.13 -9.81
C LEU A 152 -3.05 -9.07 -9.78
N PRO A 153 -2.94 -8.22 -10.81
CA PRO A 153 -1.85 -7.26 -10.95
C PRO A 153 -1.60 -6.36 -9.74
N LEU A 154 -2.65 -6.01 -9.00
CA LEU A 154 -2.53 -5.19 -7.79
C LEU A 154 -2.21 -5.99 -6.52
N ALA A 155 -2.46 -7.29 -6.55
CA ALA A 155 -2.34 -8.17 -5.39
C ALA A 155 -1.03 -8.94 -5.38
N TYR A 156 -0.71 -9.58 -6.51
CA TYR A 156 0.40 -10.50 -6.64
C TYR A 156 1.75 -9.93 -6.17
N PRO A 157 2.19 -8.73 -6.60
CA PRO A 157 3.50 -8.21 -6.19
C PRO A 157 3.66 -8.07 -4.67
N ARG A 158 2.54 -7.84 -3.96
CA ARG A 158 2.52 -7.69 -2.50
C ARG A 158 2.32 -9.00 -1.76
N MET A 159 1.74 -10.01 -2.43
CA MET A 159 1.52 -11.34 -1.87
C MET A 159 2.69 -12.27 -2.14
N ALA A 160 3.47 -12.02 -3.18
CA ALA A 160 4.60 -12.86 -3.55
C ALA A 160 5.65 -13.01 -2.44
N ILE A 161 5.74 -12.03 -1.53
CA ILE A 161 6.59 -12.15 -0.34
C ILE A 161 6.22 -13.34 0.56
N TYR A 162 4.97 -13.81 0.53
CA TYR A 162 4.55 -14.97 1.31
C TYR A 162 5.14 -16.27 0.78
N HIS A 163 5.55 -16.28 -0.49
CA HIS A 163 6.28 -17.39 -1.10
C HIS A 163 7.78 -17.20 -0.99
N TYR A 164 8.29 -16.02 -1.35
CA TYR A 164 9.73 -15.76 -1.41
C TYR A 164 10.35 -15.41 -0.06
N GLY A 165 9.58 -15.05 0.94
CA GLY A 165 10.04 -14.65 2.27
C GLY A 165 10.68 -13.26 2.34
N ILE A 166 11.13 -12.69 1.22
CA ILE A 166 11.78 -11.38 1.14
C ILE A 166 11.38 -10.64 -0.13
N ALA A 167 11.30 -9.31 -0.04
CA ALA A 167 11.14 -8.42 -1.18
C ALA A 167 11.86 -7.08 -0.91
N ALA A 168 12.42 -6.46 -1.94
CA ALA A 168 12.94 -5.10 -1.88
C ALA A 168 12.02 -4.16 -2.66
N ASN A 169 11.95 -2.91 -2.25
CA ASN A 169 11.20 -1.88 -2.97
C ASN A 169 11.97 -0.57 -3.04
N SER A 170 11.79 0.15 -4.14
CA SER A 170 12.26 1.52 -4.30
C SER A 170 11.23 2.34 -5.05
N GLY A 171 11.26 3.65 -4.91
CA GLY A 171 10.31 4.48 -5.63
C GLY A 171 10.58 5.97 -5.50
N VAL A 172 9.83 6.74 -6.30
CA VAL A 172 9.86 8.20 -6.28
C VAL A 172 8.43 8.71 -6.33
N ASP A 173 8.08 9.60 -5.39
CA ASP A 173 6.81 10.29 -5.35
C ASP A 173 7.01 11.77 -5.64
N MET A 174 6.05 12.38 -6.31
CA MET A 174 5.97 13.83 -6.45
C MET A 174 4.58 14.31 -6.07
N ASP A 175 4.55 15.31 -5.19
CA ASP A 175 3.33 15.98 -4.74
C ASP A 175 3.37 17.45 -5.17
N TYR A 176 2.50 17.85 -6.09
CA TYR A 176 2.27 19.25 -6.42
C TYR A 176 1.07 19.77 -5.65
N HIS A 177 1.19 20.97 -5.09
CA HIS A 177 0.13 21.63 -4.32
C HIS A 177 -0.13 23.03 -4.84
N SER A 178 -1.41 23.33 -5.07
CA SER A 178 -1.96 24.66 -5.27
C SER A 178 -3.13 24.84 -4.31
N ASP A 179 -3.77 26.00 -4.27
CA ASP A 179 -4.79 26.36 -3.24
C ASP A 179 -5.84 25.27 -2.99
N LYS A 180 -6.52 24.80 -4.06
CA LYS A 180 -7.57 23.78 -3.96
C LYS A 180 -7.23 22.47 -4.65
N ILE A 181 -6.11 22.43 -5.35
CA ILE A 181 -5.73 21.32 -6.20
C ILE A 181 -4.41 20.74 -5.72
N SER A 182 -4.32 19.43 -5.68
CA SER A 182 -3.06 18.71 -5.47
C SER A 182 -2.97 17.58 -6.48
N ILE A 183 -1.81 17.41 -7.08
CA ILE A 183 -1.52 16.30 -8.00
C ILE A 183 -0.43 15.48 -7.36
N LYS A 184 -0.70 14.18 -7.20
CA LYS A 184 0.26 13.22 -6.69
C LYS A 184 0.58 12.20 -7.76
N THR A 185 1.86 12.00 -8.02
CA THR A 185 2.35 10.90 -8.83
C THR A 185 3.34 10.05 -8.02
N ASP A 186 3.31 8.78 -8.25
CA ASP A 186 4.04 7.76 -7.48
C ASP A 186 4.52 6.69 -8.46
N LEU A 187 5.80 6.42 -8.44
CA LEU A 187 6.44 5.38 -9.24
C LEU A 187 7.16 4.43 -8.28
N ASP A 188 6.71 3.19 -8.23
CA ASP A 188 7.26 2.13 -7.39
C ASP A 188 7.86 1.00 -8.21
N LEU A 189 8.99 0.50 -7.77
CA LEU A 189 9.61 -0.73 -8.22
C LEU A 189 9.63 -1.74 -7.06
N ILE A 190 9.17 -2.95 -7.32
CA ILE A 190 9.21 -4.07 -6.38
C ILE A 190 10.10 -5.15 -6.99
N PHE A 191 11.09 -5.57 -6.23
CA PHE A 191 12.07 -6.59 -6.60
C PHE A 191 11.82 -7.82 -5.75
N LEU A 192 11.58 -8.95 -6.40
CA LEU A 192 11.47 -10.25 -5.77
C LEU A 192 12.66 -11.13 -6.14
N PRO A 193 12.99 -12.15 -5.36
CA PRO A 193 13.90 -13.21 -5.79
C PRO A 193 13.48 -13.79 -7.16
N GLU A 194 14.38 -14.49 -7.83
CA GLU A 194 14.17 -15.06 -9.17
C GLU A 194 14.00 -14.01 -10.28
N GLU A 195 14.53 -12.79 -10.07
CA GLU A 195 14.54 -11.70 -11.05
C GLU A 195 13.16 -11.18 -11.47
N ASP A 196 12.12 -11.40 -10.66
CA ASP A 196 10.80 -10.82 -10.89
C ASP A 196 10.77 -9.36 -10.45
N ILE A 197 10.53 -8.46 -11.40
CA ILE A 197 10.45 -7.01 -11.18
C ILE A 197 9.05 -6.54 -11.55
N PHE A 198 8.45 -5.77 -10.65
CA PHE A 198 7.16 -5.12 -10.87
C PHE A 198 7.32 -3.62 -10.82
N LEU A 199 6.70 -2.94 -11.78
CA LEU A 199 6.60 -1.49 -11.84
C LEU A 199 5.15 -1.09 -11.59
N GLU A 200 4.96 -0.17 -10.66
CA GLU A 200 3.66 0.44 -10.39
C GLU A 200 3.77 1.96 -10.57
N HIS A 201 2.84 2.53 -11.30
CA HIS A 201 2.71 3.97 -11.42
C HIS A 201 1.31 4.39 -11.00
N LYS A 202 1.21 5.44 -10.19
CA LYS A 202 -0.06 6.00 -9.73
C LYS A 202 -0.08 7.50 -9.99
N LEU A 203 -1.22 7.99 -10.49
CA LEU A 203 -1.50 9.41 -10.60
C LEU A 203 -2.83 9.71 -9.94
N LEU A 204 -2.84 10.69 -9.03
CA LEU A 204 -4.04 11.16 -8.34
C LEU A 204 -4.18 12.67 -8.47
N TYR A 205 -5.30 13.10 -9.01
CA TYR A 205 -5.77 14.47 -8.92
C TYR A 205 -6.68 14.59 -7.69
N LYS A 206 -6.37 15.53 -6.81
CA LYS A 206 -7.12 15.78 -5.58
C LYS A 206 -7.71 17.18 -5.62
N TYR A 207 -8.99 17.29 -5.35
CA TYR A 207 -9.71 18.55 -5.27
C TYR A 207 -10.29 18.75 -3.87
N GLN A 208 -9.96 19.87 -3.25
CA GLN A 208 -10.46 20.24 -1.93
C GLN A 208 -11.87 20.80 -2.05
N LEU A 209 -12.88 19.98 -1.74
CA LEU A 209 -14.29 20.37 -1.74
C LEU A 209 -14.61 21.34 -0.59
N SER A 210 -13.98 21.12 0.56
CA SER A 210 -14.09 21.97 1.74
C SER A 210 -12.86 21.82 2.63
N THR A 211 -12.79 22.53 3.75
CA THR A 211 -11.71 22.38 4.74
C THR A 211 -11.59 20.95 5.28
N LYS A 212 -12.66 20.15 5.20
CA LYS A 212 -12.73 18.77 5.72
C LYS A 212 -12.68 17.70 4.65
N TYR A 213 -13.18 17.97 3.44
CA TYR A 213 -13.41 16.96 2.41
C TYR A 213 -12.53 17.17 1.19
N ILE A 214 -11.90 16.10 0.73
CA ILE A 214 -11.03 16.06 -0.46
C ILE A 214 -11.51 14.92 -1.35
N LEU A 215 -11.88 15.24 -2.59
CA LEU A 215 -12.16 14.26 -3.63
C LEU A 215 -10.83 13.91 -4.33
N SER A 216 -10.57 12.63 -4.52
CA SER A 216 -9.40 12.12 -5.24
C SER A 216 -9.86 11.29 -6.42
N VAL A 217 -9.33 11.56 -7.61
CA VAL A 217 -9.58 10.80 -8.84
C VAL A 217 -8.28 10.55 -9.56
N GLY A 218 -8.11 9.39 -10.18
CA GLY A 218 -6.89 9.09 -10.90
C GLY A 218 -6.84 7.66 -11.42
N TYR A 219 -5.62 7.15 -11.54
CA TYR A 219 -5.41 5.76 -11.96
C TYR A 219 -4.18 5.16 -11.27
N LYS A 220 -4.11 3.84 -11.30
CA LYS A 220 -2.91 3.05 -11.04
C LYS A 220 -2.64 2.12 -12.21
N LEU A 221 -1.42 2.15 -12.69
CA LEU A 221 -0.86 1.23 -13.67
C LEU A 221 0.01 0.22 -12.93
N ALA A 222 -0.09 -1.05 -13.28
CA ALA A 222 0.76 -2.11 -12.80
C ALA A 222 1.33 -2.89 -13.99
N TYR A 223 2.64 -3.09 -13.99
CA TYR A 223 3.35 -3.85 -15.01
C TYR A 223 4.35 -4.79 -14.36
N GLY A 224 4.43 -6.01 -14.85
CA GLY A 224 5.39 -7.00 -14.35
C GLY A 224 5.24 -8.37 -14.98
N LYS A 225 6.07 -9.32 -14.49
CA LYS A 225 6.00 -10.72 -14.87
C LYS A 225 5.20 -11.47 -13.80
N TYR A 226 3.98 -11.83 -14.15
CA TYR A 226 3.04 -12.58 -13.31
C TYR A 226 3.12 -14.07 -13.63
N PRO A 227 2.50 -14.96 -12.82
CA PRO A 227 2.51 -16.40 -13.07
C PRO A 227 2.05 -16.79 -14.47
N TYR A 228 1.06 -16.08 -15.04
CA TYR A 228 0.56 -16.32 -16.39
C TYR A 228 1.17 -15.43 -17.49
N GLY A 229 2.34 -14.84 -17.21
CA GLY A 229 3.10 -14.05 -18.17
C GLY A 229 3.19 -12.57 -17.85
N LYS A 230 3.76 -11.78 -18.76
CA LYS A 230 3.87 -10.33 -18.60
C LYS A 230 2.50 -9.68 -18.80
N GLN A 231 2.11 -8.82 -17.85
CA GLN A 231 0.83 -8.11 -17.89
C GLN A 231 1.06 -6.62 -17.68
N LEU A 232 0.21 -5.82 -18.29
CA LEU A 232 0.10 -4.37 -18.09
C LEU A 232 -1.37 -4.05 -17.87
N ASP A 233 -1.69 -3.56 -16.67
CA ASP A 233 -3.05 -3.24 -16.29
C ASP A 233 -3.18 -1.81 -15.78
N ILE A 234 -4.33 -1.20 -16.05
CA ILE A 234 -4.67 0.15 -15.61
C ILE A 234 -5.98 0.11 -14.84
N PHE A 235 -5.97 0.63 -13.62
CA PHE A 235 -7.11 0.66 -12.72
C PHE A 235 -7.53 2.11 -12.43
N PRO A 236 -8.79 2.50 -12.70
CA PRO A 236 -9.29 3.80 -12.27
C PRO A 236 -9.38 3.86 -10.75
N LEU A 237 -9.05 5.01 -10.19
CA LEU A 237 -9.09 5.27 -8.75
C LEU A 237 -10.01 6.45 -8.47
N MET A 238 -10.88 6.29 -7.48
CA MET A 238 -11.70 7.37 -6.93
C MET A 238 -11.85 7.18 -5.43
N ASP A 239 -11.66 8.24 -4.66
CA ASP A 239 -11.84 8.21 -3.21
C ASP A 239 -12.32 9.55 -2.66
N LEU A 240 -13.06 9.50 -1.58
CA LEU A 240 -13.45 10.66 -0.78
C LEU A 240 -12.72 10.59 0.55
N ASN A 241 -11.91 11.60 0.83
CA ASN A 241 -11.13 11.70 2.04
C ASN A 241 -11.69 12.80 2.93
N TRP A 242 -11.56 12.61 4.23
CA TRP A 242 -11.83 13.65 5.21
C TRP A 242 -10.70 13.79 6.20
N ARG A 243 -10.49 15.06 6.61
CA ARG A 243 -9.47 15.46 7.57
C ARG A 243 -10.10 16.21 8.70
N TRP A 244 -9.65 15.95 9.92
CA TRP A 244 -10.09 16.67 11.12
C TRP A 244 -8.95 16.75 12.15
N LYS A 245 -9.05 17.76 13.01
CA LYS A 245 -8.14 17.92 14.16
C LYS A 245 -8.99 17.84 15.43
N LYS A 246 -8.50 17.15 16.43
CA LYS A 246 -9.13 17.07 17.74
C LYS A 246 -8.58 18.15 18.66
#